data_e554ff3d17c659ef5800213eb1f4ee62
#
_entry.id   e554ff3d17c659ef5800213eb1f4ee62
#
_cell.length_a   1.000
_cell.length_b   1.000
_cell.length_c   1.000
_cell.angle_alpha   90.00
_cell.angle_beta   90.00
_cell.angle_gamma   90.00
#
_symmetry.space_group_name_H-M   'P 1'
#
loop_
_entity.id
_entity.type
_entity.pdbx_description
1 polymer ?
#
loop_
_entity_poly.entity_id
_entity_poly.type
_entity_poly.pdbx_seq_one_letter_code
_entity_poly.pdbx_strand_id
1 'polypeptide(L)'
;VLPTSCGRAENNEIAGGKLSGSGLIVPKAQGLRITGTFLDEISHDIPHQNWGEKEWDADFRYMKSIGIDTVICIRSGYRKFITYPSPYLLKKGCYMPSMDLIDMFLRLAEKYDMKFWFGLYDSGKYWDTGDMSYEIEANKFVIDEVWEMYGRKYKSFGGWYISGEISRKTKGAIDAFYAMGKQCKDVSDGLPTFISPWIDGRKAVMGTTLLNRDDAVSVQEHEREWNEIFDGIHDVVDACAFQD
;
A
#
# COMPACT_ATOMS: atom_id res chain seq x y z
N VAL A 1 27.08 -14.87 -4.24
CA VAL A 1 28.39 -14.28 -4.62
C VAL A 1 28.07 -13.21 -5.66
N LEU A 2 28.00 -11.97 -5.22
CA LEU A 2 27.82 -10.80 -6.09
C LEU A 2 29.17 -10.40 -6.67
N PRO A 3 29.29 -10.07 -7.95
CA PRO A 3 30.53 -9.53 -8.48
C PRO A 3 30.65 -8.05 -8.14
N THR A 4 31.71 -7.73 -7.41
CA THR A 4 32.22 -6.37 -7.24
C THR A 4 32.86 -5.90 -8.54
N SER A 5 32.26 -4.99 -9.26
CA SER A 5 32.97 -4.10 -10.16
C SER A 5 32.32 -2.74 -10.17
N CYS A 6 32.89 -1.83 -9.41
CA CYS A 6 32.62 -0.41 -9.46
C CYS A 6 33.31 0.14 -10.72
N GLY A 7 32.62 0.10 -11.86
CA GLY A 7 33.05 0.76 -13.09
C GLY A 7 32.54 2.20 -13.09
N ARG A 8 33.44 3.16 -13.26
CA ARG A 8 33.14 4.56 -13.54
C ARG A 8 32.14 4.64 -14.69
N ALA A 9 30.99 5.26 -14.46
CA ALA A 9 30.04 5.58 -15.51
C ALA A 9 30.67 6.65 -16.42
N GLU A 10 31.08 6.23 -17.59
CA GLU A 10 31.30 7.14 -18.72
C GLU A 10 29.95 7.66 -19.19
N ASN A 11 29.89 8.99 -19.40
CA ASN A 11 28.73 9.69 -19.95
C ASN A 11 28.40 9.17 -21.36
N ASN A 12 27.62 8.14 -21.48
CA ASN A 12 26.97 7.79 -22.72
C ASN A 12 25.65 8.56 -22.80
N GLU A 13 25.63 9.62 -23.59
CA GLU A 13 24.41 10.22 -24.10
C GLU A 13 23.63 9.16 -24.88
N ILE A 14 22.64 8.55 -24.23
CA ILE A 14 21.65 7.76 -24.95
C ILE A 14 20.76 8.76 -25.67
N ALA A 15 20.99 8.91 -26.97
CA ALA A 15 20.13 9.65 -27.86
C ALA A 15 18.69 9.15 -27.67
N GLY A 16 17.77 10.09 -27.40
CA GLY A 16 16.36 9.80 -27.17
C GLY A 16 15.75 9.07 -28.36
N GLY A 17 15.62 7.76 -28.27
CA GLY A 17 14.89 6.95 -29.20
C GLY A 17 13.39 7.24 -29.06
N LYS A 18 12.78 7.85 -30.06
CA LYS A 18 11.33 7.92 -30.20
C LYS A 18 10.80 6.51 -30.31
N LEU A 19 10.14 6.01 -29.29
CA LEU A 19 9.25 4.86 -29.43
C LEU A 19 8.03 5.34 -30.22
N SER A 20 7.88 4.83 -31.42
CA SER A 20 6.74 5.13 -32.30
C SER A 20 5.48 4.54 -31.69
N GLY A 21 4.61 5.39 -31.15
CA GLY A 21 3.30 4.93 -30.71
C GLY A 21 2.65 5.74 -29.57
N SER A 22 3.39 6.30 -28.68
CA SER A 22 2.87 7.26 -27.69
C SER A 22 4.01 8.19 -27.30
N GLY A 23 3.77 9.48 -27.34
CA GLY A 23 4.78 10.51 -27.09
C GLY A 23 5.23 10.64 -25.64
N LEU A 24 5.47 9.51 -24.96
CA LEU A 24 6.02 9.47 -23.61
C LEU A 24 7.48 9.88 -23.65
N ILE A 25 7.75 11.12 -23.27
CA ILE A 25 9.09 11.58 -22.93
C ILE A 25 9.40 10.96 -21.57
N VAL A 26 10.19 9.87 -21.54
CA VAL A 26 10.74 9.36 -20.29
C VAL A 26 11.78 10.37 -19.80
N PRO A 27 11.57 11.02 -18.66
CA PRO A 27 12.57 11.95 -18.11
C PRO A 27 13.87 11.20 -17.87
N LYS A 28 15.00 11.86 -18.14
CA LYS A 28 16.33 11.35 -17.80
C LYS A 28 16.36 11.05 -16.29
N ALA A 29 16.50 9.80 -15.91
CA ALA A 29 16.51 9.37 -14.51
C ALA A 29 17.73 9.99 -13.81
N GLN A 30 17.52 11.09 -13.12
CA GLN A 30 18.46 11.56 -12.09
C GLN A 30 18.24 10.66 -10.89
N GLY A 31 19.24 9.81 -10.58
CA GLY A 31 19.36 8.91 -9.43
C GLY A 31 18.11 8.74 -8.54
N LEU A 32 17.18 7.87 -8.95
CA LEU A 32 16.01 7.57 -8.15
C LEU A 32 16.46 6.98 -6.81
N ARG A 33 16.01 7.57 -5.71
CA ARG A 33 16.21 7.04 -4.37
C ARG A 33 14.92 6.36 -3.93
N ILE A 34 15.05 5.20 -3.30
CA ILE A 34 13.95 4.57 -2.57
C ILE A 34 13.85 5.28 -1.22
N THR A 35 12.71 5.92 -0.96
CA THR A 35 12.44 6.67 0.27
C THR A 35 11.28 6.14 1.07
N GLY A 36 10.54 5.16 0.53
CA GLY A 36 9.42 4.51 1.19
C GLY A 36 9.55 2.99 1.17
N THR A 37 8.97 2.35 2.17
CA THR A 37 8.88 0.89 2.25
C THR A 37 7.55 0.45 2.83
N PHE A 38 7.09 -0.74 2.43
CA PHE A 38 5.99 -1.41 3.09
C PHE A 38 6.47 -2.15 4.34
N LEU A 39 5.60 -2.22 5.34
CA LEU A 39 5.76 -2.98 6.56
C LEU A 39 4.55 -3.90 6.70
N ASP A 40 4.79 -5.19 6.84
CA ASP A 40 3.76 -6.19 7.09
C ASP A 40 4.11 -7.02 8.34
N GLU A 41 3.25 -6.97 9.35
CA GLU A 41 3.40 -7.72 10.59
C GLU A 41 2.29 -8.76 10.77
N ILE A 42 1.30 -8.78 9.88
CA ILE A 42 0.07 -9.50 10.16
C ILE A 42 -0.36 -10.50 9.09
N SER A 43 0.19 -10.43 7.88
CA SER A 43 -0.15 -11.36 6.81
C SER A 43 0.37 -12.77 7.12
N HIS A 44 -0.48 -13.76 6.92
CA HIS A 44 -0.22 -15.16 7.32
C HIS A 44 0.91 -15.85 6.53
N ASP A 45 1.25 -15.33 5.39
CA ASP A 45 2.29 -15.81 4.47
C ASP A 45 3.67 -15.18 4.72
N ILE A 46 3.73 -14.23 5.63
CA ILE A 46 4.98 -13.58 6.04
C ILE A 46 5.41 -14.12 7.41
N PRO A 47 6.66 -14.55 7.58
CA PRO A 47 7.15 -14.99 8.88
C PRO A 47 7.05 -13.85 9.90
N HIS A 48 6.25 -14.07 10.95
CA HIS A 48 6.13 -13.12 12.05
C HIS A 48 7.44 -13.01 12.81
N GLN A 49 7.87 -11.80 13.04
CA GLN A 49 9.12 -11.51 13.73
C GLN A 49 8.99 -11.73 15.25
N ASN A 50 7.79 -11.62 15.81
CA ASN A 50 7.54 -11.55 17.26
C ASN A 50 8.41 -10.49 17.95
N TRP A 51 8.63 -9.38 17.27
CA TRP A 51 9.46 -8.31 17.77
C TRP A 51 8.73 -7.45 18.79
N GLY A 52 9.48 -7.05 19.83
CA GLY A 52 9.05 -6.00 20.73
C GLY A 52 9.50 -4.62 20.29
N GLU A 53 9.22 -3.63 21.13
CA GLU A 53 9.57 -2.23 20.82
C GLU A 53 11.05 -2.01 20.56
N LYS A 54 11.93 -2.77 21.24
CA LYS A 54 13.38 -2.65 21.07
C LYS A 54 13.85 -3.02 19.66
N GLU A 55 13.31 -4.10 19.12
CA GLU A 55 13.65 -4.60 17.79
C GLU A 55 13.07 -3.66 16.72
N TRP A 56 11.83 -3.23 16.89
CA TRP A 56 11.20 -2.25 15.99
C TRP A 56 11.90 -0.90 16.03
N ASP A 57 12.33 -0.43 17.20
CA ASP A 57 13.12 0.80 17.31
C ASP A 57 14.43 0.70 16.51
N ALA A 58 15.10 -0.44 16.58
CA ALA A 58 16.31 -0.67 15.80
C ALA A 58 16.03 -0.68 14.30
N ASP A 59 14.92 -1.29 13.87
CA ASP A 59 14.53 -1.37 12.47
C ASP A 59 14.19 0.00 11.89
N PHE A 60 13.37 0.81 12.57
CA PHE A 60 13.08 2.19 12.17
C PHE A 60 14.35 3.04 12.05
N ARG A 61 15.28 2.88 13.00
CA ARG A 61 16.58 3.56 12.93
C ARG A 61 17.38 3.13 11.70
N TYR A 62 17.39 1.84 11.37
CA TYR A 62 18.10 1.34 10.19
C TYR A 62 17.43 1.81 8.90
N MET A 63 16.10 1.75 8.79
CA MET A 63 15.37 2.31 7.66
C MET A 63 15.73 3.79 7.43
N LYS A 64 15.71 4.60 8.48
CA LYS A 64 16.11 6.02 8.38
C LYS A 64 17.56 6.18 7.94
N SER A 65 18.49 5.35 8.42
CA SER A 65 19.92 5.43 8.09
C SER A 65 20.22 5.18 6.62
N ILE A 66 19.38 4.41 5.93
CA ILE A 66 19.52 4.13 4.49
C ILE A 66 18.68 5.06 3.61
N GLY A 67 17.98 6.03 4.23
CA GLY A 67 17.26 7.08 3.54
C GLY A 67 15.77 6.82 3.34
N ILE A 68 15.20 5.82 4.02
CA ILE A 68 13.75 5.64 4.11
C ILE A 68 13.20 6.70 5.07
N ASP A 69 12.21 7.44 4.62
CA ASP A 69 11.50 8.47 5.40
C ASP A 69 10.00 8.21 5.50
N THR A 70 9.51 7.20 4.79
CA THR A 70 8.10 6.82 4.75
C THR A 70 7.92 5.31 4.96
N VAL A 71 7.12 4.94 5.94
CA VAL A 71 6.74 3.55 6.22
C VAL A 71 5.24 3.40 5.96
N ILE A 72 4.88 2.45 5.12
CA ILE A 72 3.50 2.15 4.76
C ILE A 72 3.12 0.82 5.40
N CYS A 73 2.24 0.83 6.39
CA CYS A 73 1.66 -0.40 6.92
C CYS A 73 0.75 -1.01 5.85
N ILE A 74 1.04 -2.23 5.43
CA ILE A 74 0.29 -2.85 4.34
C ILE A 74 -1.18 -3.09 4.71
N ARG A 75 -1.43 -3.44 5.97
CA ARG A 75 -2.78 -3.59 6.54
C ARG A 75 -2.76 -3.52 8.06
N SER A 76 -3.75 -2.86 8.62
CA SER A 76 -3.90 -2.78 10.10
C SER A 76 -4.55 -4.01 10.71
N GLY A 77 -5.09 -4.87 9.89
CA GLY A 77 -5.69 -6.13 10.29
C GLY A 77 -5.95 -7.02 9.09
N TYR A 78 -5.84 -8.32 9.30
CA TYR A 78 -6.14 -9.34 8.33
C TYR A 78 -7.02 -10.42 8.95
N ARG A 79 -8.23 -10.60 8.40
CA ARG A 79 -9.25 -11.51 8.94
C ARG A 79 -9.54 -11.21 10.42
N LYS A 80 -9.13 -12.07 11.34
CA LYS A 80 -9.34 -11.91 12.80
C LYS A 80 -8.14 -11.31 13.53
N PHE A 81 -7.00 -11.17 12.88
CA PHE A 81 -5.80 -10.62 13.47
C PHE A 81 -5.76 -9.12 13.22
N ILE A 82 -5.47 -8.33 14.24
CA ILE A 82 -5.41 -6.86 14.17
C ILE A 82 -4.17 -6.35 14.89
N THR A 83 -3.67 -5.21 14.46
CA THR A 83 -2.43 -4.60 14.97
C THR A 83 -2.66 -3.55 16.06
N TYR A 84 -3.90 -3.20 16.32
CA TYR A 84 -4.29 -2.23 17.33
C TYR A 84 -5.65 -2.62 17.95
N PRO A 85 -5.99 -2.14 19.16
CA PRO A 85 -7.22 -2.55 19.86
C PRO A 85 -8.47 -1.84 19.30
N SER A 86 -8.83 -2.15 18.06
CA SER A 86 -10.00 -1.59 17.37
C SER A 86 -11.31 -1.93 18.10
N PRO A 87 -12.06 -0.94 18.62
CA PRO A 87 -13.36 -1.20 19.26
C PRO A 87 -14.36 -1.89 18.33
N TYR A 88 -14.38 -1.50 17.07
CA TYR A 88 -15.28 -2.09 16.08
C TYR A 88 -14.91 -3.53 15.75
N LEU A 89 -13.64 -3.79 15.42
CA LEU A 89 -13.18 -5.12 14.99
C LEU A 89 -13.23 -6.14 16.15
N LEU A 90 -12.92 -5.71 17.37
CA LEU A 90 -13.09 -6.56 18.57
C LEU A 90 -14.54 -6.97 18.78
N LYS A 91 -15.49 -6.05 18.59
CA LYS A 91 -16.92 -6.36 18.63
C LYS A 91 -17.35 -7.32 17.51
N LYS A 92 -16.65 -7.32 16.37
CA LYS A 92 -16.86 -8.28 15.27
C LYS A 92 -16.14 -9.62 15.47
N GLY A 93 -15.46 -9.82 16.60
CA GLY A 93 -14.83 -11.07 16.99
C GLY A 93 -13.37 -11.23 16.52
N CYS A 94 -12.70 -10.13 16.19
CA CYS A 94 -11.26 -10.12 16.02
C CYS A 94 -10.53 -10.31 17.35
N TYR A 95 -9.30 -10.80 17.29
CA TYR A 95 -8.49 -11.06 18.48
C TYR A 95 -7.85 -9.77 18.98
N MET A 96 -7.84 -9.60 20.31
CA MET A 96 -7.10 -8.51 20.95
C MET A 96 -5.61 -8.67 20.64
N PRO A 97 -4.93 -7.64 20.08
CA PRO A 97 -3.50 -7.72 19.89
C PRO A 97 -2.75 -7.71 21.24
N SER A 98 -1.58 -8.32 21.29
CA SER A 98 -0.74 -8.35 22.49
C SER A 98 -0.18 -6.97 22.85
N MET A 99 -0.04 -6.10 21.87
CA MET A 99 0.35 -4.71 22.02
C MET A 99 -0.29 -3.86 20.92
N ASP A 100 -0.39 -2.55 21.15
CA ASP A 100 -0.81 -1.59 20.14
C ASP A 100 0.37 -1.26 19.22
N LEU A 101 0.50 -2.01 18.12
CA LEU A 101 1.58 -1.82 17.15
C LEU A 101 1.44 -0.50 16.40
N ILE A 102 0.22 -0.03 16.15
CA ILE A 102 0.00 1.24 15.44
C ILE A 102 0.48 2.42 16.27
N ASP A 103 0.15 2.46 17.58
CA ASP A 103 0.68 3.48 18.48
C ASP A 103 2.22 3.45 18.51
N MET A 104 2.80 2.27 18.62
CA MET A 104 4.25 2.09 18.64
C MET A 104 4.90 2.57 17.34
N PHE A 105 4.40 2.17 16.18
CA PHE A 105 4.96 2.57 14.88
C PHE A 105 4.86 4.07 14.66
N LEU A 106 3.76 4.70 15.04
CA LEU A 106 3.60 6.16 14.95
C LEU A 106 4.59 6.90 15.86
N ARG A 107 4.80 6.42 17.11
CA ARG A 107 5.82 6.97 18.01
C ARG A 107 7.24 6.82 17.46
N LEU A 108 7.56 5.65 16.91
CA LEU A 108 8.87 5.39 16.31
C LEU A 108 9.07 6.24 15.04
N ALA A 109 8.05 6.41 14.22
CA ALA A 109 8.11 7.29 13.07
C ALA A 109 8.38 8.76 13.50
N GLU A 110 7.70 9.26 14.54
CA GLU A 110 8.01 10.59 15.09
C GLU A 110 9.44 10.69 15.62
N LYS A 111 9.89 9.69 16.38
CA LYS A 111 11.24 9.64 16.95
C LYS A 111 12.32 9.77 15.88
N TYR A 112 12.13 9.19 14.71
CA TYR A 112 13.10 9.16 13.61
C TYR A 112 12.79 10.16 12.49
N ASP A 113 11.84 11.08 12.69
CA ASP A 113 11.42 12.05 11.68
C ASP A 113 11.05 11.35 10.35
N MET A 114 10.12 10.40 10.46
CA MET A 114 9.56 9.62 9.35
C MET A 114 8.05 9.83 9.29
N LYS A 115 7.46 9.47 8.16
CA LYS A 115 6.00 9.40 8.00
C LYS A 115 5.54 7.95 8.04
N PHE A 116 4.41 7.74 8.68
CA PHE A 116 3.73 6.46 8.73
C PHE A 116 2.39 6.57 8.03
N TRP A 117 2.14 5.68 7.08
CA TRP A 117 0.87 5.59 6.35
C TRP A 117 0.09 4.39 6.87
N PHE A 118 -1.14 4.65 7.26
CA PHE A 118 -1.99 3.63 7.85
C PHE A 118 -2.64 2.80 6.75
N GLY A 119 -2.39 1.49 6.72
CA GLY A 119 -3.07 0.53 5.87
C GLY A 119 -4.41 0.11 6.46
N LEU A 120 -5.45 0.14 5.65
CA LEU A 120 -6.80 -0.21 6.06
C LEU A 120 -6.92 -1.69 6.46
N TYR A 121 -8.06 -2.04 7.05
CA TYR A 121 -8.38 -3.41 7.41
C TYR A 121 -8.73 -4.24 6.17
N ASP A 122 -8.20 -5.45 6.10
CA ASP A 122 -8.50 -6.46 5.10
C ASP A 122 -9.21 -7.64 5.75
N SER A 123 -10.48 -7.83 5.45
CA SER A 123 -11.25 -8.95 6.00
C SER A 123 -10.90 -10.30 5.38
N GLY A 124 -10.24 -10.29 4.23
CA GLY A 124 -9.97 -11.46 3.40
C GLY A 124 -11.19 -11.96 2.62
N LYS A 125 -12.38 -11.37 2.80
CA LYS A 125 -13.60 -11.87 2.15
C LYS A 125 -13.63 -11.63 0.66
N TYR A 126 -13.12 -10.49 0.20
CA TYR A 126 -13.10 -10.19 -1.23
C TYR A 126 -12.21 -11.15 -2.02
N TRP A 127 -11.22 -11.75 -1.41
CA TRP A 127 -10.41 -12.81 -2.03
C TRP A 127 -11.25 -14.03 -2.43
N ASP A 128 -12.25 -14.37 -1.59
CA ASP A 128 -13.11 -15.52 -1.83
C ASP A 128 -14.32 -15.16 -2.70
N THR A 129 -14.84 -13.94 -2.57
CA THR A 129 -16.10 -13.51 -3.20
C THR A 129 -15.92 -12.64 -4.44
N GLY A 130 -14.76 -11.99 -4.59
CA GLY A 130 -14.53 -10.95 -5.59
C GLY A 130 -15.35 -9.68 -5.36
N ASP A 131 -15.91 -9.47 -4.15
CA ASP A 131 -16.81 -8.36 -3.82
C ASP A 131 -16.26 -7.56 -2.63
N MET A 132 -16.08 -6.26 -2.83
CA MET A 132 -15.51 -5.31 -1.87
C MET A 132 -16.52 -4.69 -0.89
N SER A 133 -17.79 -5.05 -0.96
CA SER A 133 -18.84 -4.41 -0.14
C SER A 133 -18.59 -4.50 1.36
N TYR A 134 -18.03 -5.62 1.80
CA TYR A 134 -17.72 -5.82 3.22
C TYR A 134 -16.54 -4.97 3.68
N GLU A 135 -15.54 -4.81 2.85
CA GLU A 135 -14.39 -3.95 3.10
C GLU A 135 -14.80 -2.49 3.22
N ILE A 136 -15.71 -2.03 2.36
CA ILE A 136 -16.29 -0.67 2.44
C ILE A 136 -17.01 -0.49 3.79
N GLU A 137 -17.88 -1.43 4.15
CA GLU A 137 -18.64 -1.35 5.41
C GLU A 137 -17.72 -1.36 6.63
N ALA A 138 -16.75 -2.29 6.68
CA ALA A 138 -15.86 -2.42 7.82
C ALA A 138 -14.93 -1.21 7.96
N ASN A 139 -14.32 -0.78 6.87
CA ASN A 139 -13.37 0.32 6.90
C ASN A 139 -14.02 1.68 7.18
N LYS A 140 -15.32 1.83 6.95
CA LYS A 140 -16.04 3.02 7.39
C LYS A 140 -15.87 3.28 8.89
N PHE A 141 -15.92 2.24 9.70
CA PHE A 141 -15.73 2.37 11.15
C PHE A 141 -14.24 2.43 11.52
N VAL A 142 -13.40 1.65 10.84
CA VAL A 142 -11.94 1.63 11.07
C VAL A 142 -11.33 3.00 10.80
N ILE A 143 -11.69 3.67 9.71
CA ILE A 143 -11.16 4.98 9.35
C ILE A 143 -11.51 6.02 10.43
N ASP A 144 -12.77 6.07 10.86
CA ASP A 144 -13.22 7.03 11.88
C ASP A 144 -12.51 6.80 13.21
N GLU A 145 -12.46 5.54 13.71
CA GLU A 145 -11.83 5.22 14.99
C GLU A 145 -10.31 5.46 14.98
N VAL A 146 -9.64 5.14 13.89
CA VAL A 146 -8.18 5.34 13.76
C VAL A 146 -7.83 6.82 13.74
N TRP A 147 -8.60 7.62 13.03
CA TRP A 147 -8.38 9.06 13.04
C TRP A 147 -8.58 9.66 14.44
N GLU A 148 -9.59 9.20 15.16
CA GLU A 148 -9.84 9.62 16.54
C GLU A 148 -8.73 9.18 17.51
N MET A 149 -8.26 7.91 17.37
CA MET A 149 -7.27 7.35 18.28
C MET A 149 -5.85 7.88 18.02
N TYR A 150 -5.47 8.06 16.76
CA TYR A 150 -4.09 8.28 16.36
C TYR A 150 -3.87 9.50 15.47
N GLY A 151 -4.76 9.74 14.50
CA GLY A 151 -4.53 10.73 13.45
C GLY A 151 -4.28 12.13 13.99
N ARG A 152 -5.05 12.55 14.98
CA ARG A 152 -4.89 13.85 15.63
C ARG A 152 -3.77 13.91 16.67
N LYS A 153 -3.31 12.75 17.12
CA LYS A 153 -2.31 12.61 18.17
C LYS A 153 -0.88 12.68 17.62
N TYR A 154 -0.64 12.08 16.45
CA TYR A 154 0.69 11.88 15.91
C TYR A 154 0.93 12.68 14.63
N LYS A 155 1.97 13.52 14.62
CA LYS A 155 2.41 14.27 13.44
C LYS A 155 3.06 13.35 12.38
N SER A 156 3.48 12.16 12.79
CA SER A 156 3.99 11.12 11.91
C SER A 156 2.92 10.46 11.07
N PHE A 157 1.62 10.59 11.41
CA PHE A 157 0.54 10.09 10.57
C PHE A 157 0.55 10.84 9.25
N GLY A 158 1.06 10.21 8.19
CA GLY A 158 1.38 10.85 6.92
C GLY A 158 0.36 10.64 5.83
N GLY A 159 -0.50 9.65 5.94
CA GLY A 159 -1.47 9.31 4.90
C GLY A 159 -2.13 7.95 5.13
N TRP A 160 -2.91 7.53 4.13
CA TRP A 160 -3.70 6.32 4.16
C TRP A 160 -3.31 5.39 3.02
N TYR A 161 -3.17 4.12 3.32
CA TYR A 161 -3.04 3.08 2.31
C TYR A 161 -4.32 2.24 2.26
N ILE A 162 -4.98 2.25 1.11
CA ILE A 162 -6.19 1.45 0.89
C ILE A 162 -5.76 0.03 0.52
N SER A 163 -5.78 -0.85 1.50
CA SER A 163 -5.11 -2.16 1.52
C SER A 163 -5.67 -3.22 0.58
N GLY A 164 -6.65 -2.88 -0.27
CA GLY A 164 -7.21 -3.82 -1.23
C GLY A 164 -6.21 -4.17 -2.33
N GLU A 165 -5.61 -5.34 -2.25
CA GLU A 165 -4.82 -5.92 -3.34
C GLU A 165 -5.75 -6.47 -4.41
N ILE A 166 -6.29 -5.57 -5.22
CA ILE A 166 -7.28 -5.90 -6.23
C ILE A 166 -6.69 -5.84 -7.63
N SER A 167 -7.33 -6.54 -8.53
CA SER A 167 -7.10 -6.40 -9.97
C SER A 167 -8.26 -5.63 -10.62
N ARG A 168 -8.08 -5.25 -11.88
CA ARG A 168 -9.14 -4.67 -12.71
C ARG A 168 -10.43 -5.50 -12.77
N LYS A 169 -10.35 -6.80 -12.46
CA LYS A 169 -11.50 -7.72 -12.46
C LYS A 169 -12.28 -7.73 -11.14
N THR A 170 -11.77 -7.11 -10.10
CA THR A 170 -12.44 -7.07 -8.80
C THR A 170 -13.72 -6.25 -8.94
N LYS A 171 -14.85 -6.90 -8.63
CA LYS A 171 -16.16 -6.26 -8.71
C LYS A 171 -16.25 -5.12 -7.69
N GLY A 172 -16.72 -3.96 -8.16
CA GLY A 172 -16.87 -2.78 -7.31
C GLY A 172 -15.56 -2.12 -6.90
N ALA A 173 -14.47 -2.33 -7.64
CA ALA A 173 -13.16 -1.73 -7.35
C ALA A 173 -13.20 -0.21 -7.29
N ILE A 174 -13.84 0.43 -8.26
CA ILE A 174 -13.99 1.89 -8.32
C ILE A 174 -14.78 2.39 -7.12
N ASP A 175 -15.94 1.79 -6.85
CA ASP A 175 -16.80 2.18 -5.72
C ASP A 175 -16.07 2.01 -4.39
N ALA A 176 -15.28 0.92 -4.24
CA ALA A 176 -14.53 0.65 -3.03
C ALA A 176 -13.42 1.66 -2.80
N PHE A 177 -12.58 1.91 -3.80
CA PHE A 177 -11.51 2.90 -3.70
C PHE A 177 -12.07 4.30 -3.49
N TYR A 178 -13.14 4.65 -4.21
CA TYR A 178 -13.79 5.95 -4.05
C TYR A 178 -14.35 6.14 -2.65
N ALA A 179 -15.16 5.19 -2.16
CA ALA A 179 -15.79 5.29 -0.85
C ALA A 179 -14.76 5.38 0.28
N MET A 180 -13.76 4.49 0.29
CA MET A 180 -12.74 4.47 1.33
C MET A 180 -11.78 5.67 1.21
N GLY A 181 -11.35 6.01 0.01
CA GLY A 181 -10.46 7.16 -0.22
C GLY A 181 -11.12 8.48 0.14
N LYS A 182 -12.38 8.66 -0.24
CA LYS A 182 -13.16 9.84 0.15
C LYS A 182 -13.26 9.98 1.66
N GLN A 183 -13.62 8.91 2.36
CA GLN A 183 -13.73 8.97 3.81
C GLN A 183 -12.39 9.24 4.48
N CYS A 184 -11.30 8.62 4.02
CA CYS A 184 -9.96 8.92 4.51
C CYS A 184 -9.63 10.42 4.42
N LYS A 185 -9.90 11.03 3.26
CA LYS A 185 -9.70 12.47 3.05
C LYS A 185 -10.63 13.32 3.92
N ASP A 186 -11.90 12.97 3.99
CA ASP A 186 -12.89 13.73 4.75
C ASP A 186 -12.54 13.81 6.25
N VAL A 187 -12.11 12.70 6.87
CA VAL A 187 -11.79 12.69 8.30
C VAL A 187 -10.47 13.36 8.62
N SER A 188 -9.53 13.35 7.67
CA SER A 188 -8.13 13.77 7.89
C SER A 188 -7.75 15.10 7.24
N ASP A 189 -8.74 15.89 6.84
CA ASP A 189 -8.53 17.20 6.19
C ASP A 189 -7.63 17.08 4.92
N GLY A 190 -7.88 16.03 4.13
CA GLY A 190 -7.25 15.83 2.84
C GLY A 190 -5.87 15.16 2.87
N LEU A 191 -5.51 14.43 3.92
CA LEU A 191 -4.28 13.63 3.90
C LEU A 191 -4.24 12.70 2.68
N PRO A 192 -3.04 12.47 2.11
CA PRO A 192 -2.92 11.69 0.89
C PRO A 192 -3.31 10.22 1.07
N THR A 193 -3.81 9.65 -0.02
CA THR A 193 -4.23 8.25 -0.13
C THR A 193 -3.42 7.53 -1.20
N PHE A 194 -3.21 6.24 -1.00
CA PHE A 194 -2.35 5.42 -1.83
C PHE A 194 -2.97 4.03 -2.07
N ILE A 195 -2.81 3.49 -3.26
CA ILE A 195 -3.19 2.13 -3.63
C ILE A 195 -2.03 1.38 -4.27
N SER A 196 -2.03 0.05 -4.17
CA SER A 196 -1.04 -0.82 -4.79
C SER A 196 -1.71 -2.07 -5.38
N PRO A 197 -2.36 -1.94 -6.55
CA PRO A 197 -3.09 -3.01 -7.18
C PRO A 197 -2.19 -3.94 -8.01
N TRP A 198 -2.72 -5.12 -8.37
CA TRP A 198 -2.06 -6.08 -9.24
C TRP A 198 -1.99 -5.63 -10.70
N ILE A 199 -0.91 -6.04 -11.38
CA ILE A 199 -0.79 -5.94 -12.84
C ILE A 199 -1.23 -7.26 -13.48
N ASP A 200 -2.35 -7.22 -14.21
CA ASP A 200 -2.83 -8.36 -15.03
C ASP A 200 -2.27 -8.28 -16.46
N GLY A 201 -0.95 -8.36 -16.59
CA GLY A 201 -0.26 -8.29 -17.88
C GLY A 201 -0.04 -9.66 -18.53
N ARG A 202 0.48 -9.67 -19.78
CA ARG A 202 0.83 -10.90 -20.51
C ARG A 202 1.76 -11.85 -19.75
N LYS A 203 2.58 -11.31 -18.83
CA LYS A 203 3.52 -12.07 -18.02
C LYS A 203 2.90 -12.64 -16.74
N ALA A 204 1.75 -12.15 -16.32
CA ALA A 204 1.02 -12.66 -15.16
C ALA A 204 0.62 -14.13 -15.28
N VAL A 205 0.80 -14.70 -16.45
CA VAL A 205 0.51 -16.11 -16.80
C VAL A 205 1.55 -17.09 -16.27
N MET A 206 2.69 -16.62 -15.84
CA MET A 206 3.83 -17.48 -15.52
C MET A 206 4.00 -17.65 -14.02
N GLY A 207 3.35 -18.69 -13.47
CA GLY A 207 3.82 -19.32 -12.23
C GLY A 207 3.16 -18.89 -10.93
N THR A 208 2.03 -18.18 -10.93
CA THR A 208 1.26 -17.96 -9.71
C THR A 208 -0.07 -18.72 -9.75
N THR A 209 -0.48 -19.26 -8.61
CA THR A 209 -1.76 -19.93 -8.42
C THR A 209 -2.95 -18.97 -8.46
N LEU A 210 -2.72 -17.68 -8.48
CA LEU A 210 -3.73 -16.62 -8.36
C LEU A 210 -4.21 -16.10 -9.72
N LEU A 211 -3.41 -16.25 -10.78
CA LEU A 211 -3.73 -15.72 -12.11
C LEU A 211 -3.77 -16.85 -13.12
N ASN A 212 -4.93 -17.05 -13.73
CA ASN A 212 -5.12 -17.98 -14.83
C ASN A 212 -4.59 -17.37 -16.14
N ARG A 213 -4.29 -18.26 -17.10
CA ARG A 213 -3.90 -17.88 -18.46
C ARG A 213 -4.92 -16.95 -19.12
N ASP A 214 -6.20 -17.12 -18.77
CA ASP A 214 -7.32 -16.33 -19.28
C ASP A 214 -7.42 -14.93 -18.66
N ASP A 215 -6.62 -14.64 -17.63
CA ASP A 215 -6.54 -13.33 -16.97
C ASP A 215 -5.57 -12.39 -17.68
N ALA A 216 -4.68 -12.90 -18.51
CA ALA A 216 -3.74 -12.09 -19.26
C ALA A 216 -4.46 -11.25 -20.32
N VAL A 217 -4.11 -9.96 -20.36
CA VAL A 217 -4.63 -9.01 -21.34
C VAL A 217 -3.51 -8.35 -22.15
N SER A 218 -3.86 -7.71 -23.26
CA SER A 218 -2.91 -6.86 -23.97
C SER A 218 -2.58 -5.61 -23.15
N VAL A 219 -1.44 -4.99 -23.45
CA VAL A 219 -1.05 -3.71 -22.82
C VAL A 219 -2.13 -2.66 -23.05
N GLN A 220 -2.68 -2.59 -24.27
CA GLN A 220 -3.73 -1.62 -24.63
C GLN A 220 -5.03 -1.86 -23.83
N GLU A 221 -5.40 -3.11 -23.62
CA GLU A 221 -6.58 -3.43 -22.82
C GLU A 221 -6.36 -3.07 -21.35
N HIS A 222 -5.18 -3.41 -20.81
CA HIS A 222 -4.79 -3.04 -19.44
C HIS A 222 -4.81 -1.52 -19.25
N GLU A 223 -4.21 -0.76 -20.19
CA GLU A 223 -4.22 0.70 -20.18
C GLU A 223 -5.65 1.26 -20.19
N ARG A 224 -6.52 0.75 -21.07
CA ARG A 224 -7.91 1.21 -21.17
C ARG A 224 -8.67 1.02 -19.86
N GLU A 225 -8.57 -0.18 -19.25
CA GLU A 225 -9.30 -0.53 -18.03
C GLU A 225 -8.79 0.26 -16.82
N TRP A 226 -7.48 0.46 -16.71
CA TRP A 226 -6.93 1.26 -15.62
C TRP A 226 -7.18 2.76 -15.80
N ASN A 227 -7.25 3.28 -17.01
CA ASN A 227 -7.69 4.65 -17.23
C ASN A 227 -9.14 4.85 -16.75
N GLU A 228 -10.04 3.91 -17.01
CA GLU A 228 -11.41 3.96 -16.49
C GLU A 228 -11.45 3.94 -14.95
N ILE A 229 -10.62 3.11 -14.32
CA ILE A 229 -10.51 3.08 -12.85
C ILE A 229 -9.97 4.42 -12.33
N PHE A 230 -8.89 4.94 -12.90
CA PHE A 230 -8.31 6.21 -12.48
C PHE A 230 -9.26 7.39 -12.70
N ASP A 231 -10.00 7.42 -13.78
CA ASP A 231 -11.02 8.44 -14.01
C ASP A 231 -12.10 8.43 -12.92
N GLY A 232 -12.41 7.25 -12.37
CA GLY A 232 -13.37 7.10 -11.29
C GLY A 232 -12.86 7.41 -9.89
N ILE A 233 -11.53 7.47 -9.67
CA ILE A 233 -10.94 7.61 -8.32
C ILE A 233 -9.94 8.76 -8.16
N HIS A 234 -9.61 9.51 -9.22
CA HIS A 234 -8.56 10.54 -9.20
C HIS A 234 -8.75 11.63 -8.13
N ASP A 235 -9.99 11.90 -7.72
CA ASP A 235 -10.30 12.89 -6.68
C ASP A 235 -9.97 12.40 -5.27
N VAL A 236 -9.85 11.08 -5.09
CA VAL A 236 -9.77 10.43 -3.77
C VAL A 236 -8.57 9.52 -3.60
N VAL A 237 -7.79 9.29 -4.66
CA VAL A 237 -6.53 8.53 -4.64
C VAL A 237 -5.42 9.37 -5.26
N ASP A 238 -4.38 9.66 -4.48
CA ASP A 238 -3.28 10.55 -4.89
C ASP A 238 -2.12 9.80 -5.53
N ALA A 239 -1.92 8.53 -5.19
CA ALA A 239 -0.82 7.74 -5.72
C ALA A 239 -1.21 6.27 -5.94
N CYS A 240 -0.58 5.67 -6.96
CA CYS A 240 -0.73 4.26 -7.30
C CYS A 240 0.64 3.65 -7.61
N ALA A 241 0.97 2.54 -6.94
CA ALA A 241 2.13 1.73 -7.26
C ALA A 241 1.67 0.31 -7.60
N PHE A 242 1.71 -0.03 -8.87
CA PHE A 242 1.38 -1.38 -9.31
C PHE A 242 2.35 -2.41 -8.75
N GLN A 243 1.82 -3.56 -8.35
CA GLN A 243 2.57 -4.75 -8.00
C GLN A 243 2.78 -5.60 -9.26
N ASP A 244 3.99 -6.17 -9.44
CA ASP A 244 4.34 -7.08 -10.54
C ASP A 244 4.57 -8.52 -10.05
#